data_f5414b6f78b3242de242392cba5f1c93
#
_entry.id   f5414b6f78b3242de242392cba5f1c93
#
_cell.length_a   1.000
_cell.length_b   1.000
_cell.length_c   1.000
_cell.angle_alpha   90.00
_cell.angle_beta   90.00
_cell.angle_gamma   90.00
#
_symmetry.space_group_name_H-M   'P 1'
#
loop_
_entity.id
_entity.type
_entity.pdbx_description
1 polymer ?
#
loop_
_entity_poly.entity_id
_entity_poly.type
_entity_poly.pdbx_seq_one_letter_code
_entity_poly.pdbx_strand_id
1 'polypeptide(L)'
;SIPGITDADGKVTMRFISRINSGSGTASLSINDSELLDITIPSIQTVSSNVRSYTKAIPGTTTALWKGSKSEKNNVVVSYSSSGHTNVRLDYIRMQFVRTLRPYGACTFFRSLTSVGNASRFVISEANSNTLVFDVTDALNVKRVEADLNGSELSFTIPAGRLREFVLVQTNQTFPSPEVVGEVASSNLHGLEQRDMIIISAPSLVQQAERLAVAHREKDGLTVEVVTPEAIYNEFSSGTPD
;
A
#
# COMPACT_ATOMS: atom_id res chain seq x y z
N SER A 1 10.93 -2.63 15.22
CA SER A 1 11.83 -3.81 15.17
C SER A 1 11.43 -4.72 14.01
N ILE A 2 12.40 -5.52 13.56
CA ILE A 2 12.23 -6.49 12.46
C ILE A 2 12.66 -7.86 13.01
N PRO A 3 11.75 -8.62 13.63
CA PRO A 3 12.08 -9.92 14.21
C PRO A 3 12.63 -10.88 13.16
N GLY A 4 13.70 -11.60 13.51
CA GLY A 4 14.31 -12.61 12.65
C GLY A 4 15.03 -12.07 11.41
N ILE A 5 15.35 -10.78 11.36
CA ILE A 5 16.15 -10.22 10.26
C ILE A 5 17.50 -10.91 10.16
N THR A 6 17.93 -11.16 8.92
CA THR A 6 19.24 -11.75 8.61
C THR A 6 20.21 -10.66 8.16
N ASP A 7 21.47 -11.03 7.93
CA ASP A 7 22.50 -10.19 7.33
C ASP A 7 22.55 -10.26 5.78
N ALA A 8 21.51 -10.79 5.18
CA ALA A 8 21.39 -10.83 3.73
C ALA A 8 21.12 -9.43 3.14
N ASP A 9 21.48 -9.29 1.88
CA ASP A 9 21.30 -8.04 1.15
C ASP A 9 19.81 -7.69 1.01
N GLY A 10 19.52 -6.43 1.28
CA GLY A 10 18.21 -5.82 1.15
C GLY A 10 18.30 -4.50 0.38
N LYS A 11 17.20 -3.77 0.34
CA LYS A 11 17.11 -2.45 -0.29
C LYS A 11 16.37 -1.48 0.59
N VAL A 12 16.81 -0.23 0.58
CA VAL A 12 16.08 0.89 1.18
C VAL A 12 15.79 1.90 0.10
N THR A 13 14.53 2.29 0.00
CA THR A 13 14.06 3.33 -0.92
C THR A 13 13.45 4.45 -0.10
N MET A 14 13.82 5.69 -0.42
CA MET A 14 13.27 6.89 0.17
C MET A 14 12.67 7.77 -0.93
N ARG A 15 11.47 8.27 -0.71
CA ARG A 15 10.79 9.16 -1.64
C ARG A 15 10.33 10.41 -0.94
N PHE A 16 10.62 11.54 -1.58
CA PHE A 16 10.14 12.87 -1.20
C PHE A 16 9.22 13.45 -2.26
N ILE A 17 8.34 14.31 -1.82
CA ILE A 17 7.54 15.18 -2.68
C ILE A 17 7.93 16.60 -2.33
N SER A 18 8.42 17.35 -3.33
CA SER A 18 8.95 18.68 -3.12
C SER A 18 8.18 19.76 -3.88
N ARG A 19 8.14 20.93 -3.27
CA ARG A 19 7.72 22.18 -3.88
C ARG A 19 8.73 23.26 -3.47
N ILE A 20 9.95 23.13 -4.00
CA ILE A 20 11.01 24.11 -3.80
C ILE A 20 10.92 25.13 -4.90
N ASN A 21 10.55 26.38 -4.56
CA ASN A 21 10.40 27.47 -5.53
C ASN A 21 11.71 28.20 -5.79
N SER A 22 12.62 28.19 -4.83
CA SER A 22 13.96 28.80 -4.92
C SER A 22 14.92 28.07 -3.99
N GLY A 23 16.20 28.05 -4.35
CA GLY A 23 17.21 27.33 -3.58
C GLY A 23 17.25 25.84 -3.91
N SER A 24 17.88 25.08 -3.04
CA SER A 24 18.05 23.63 -3.14
C SER A 24 17.70 22.95 -1.83
N GLY A 25 17.43 21.68 -1.89
CA GLY A 25 17.26 20.81 -0.73
C GLY A 25 18.05 19.54 -0.90
N THR A 26 18.54 19.00 0.20
CA THR A 26 19.14 17.69 0.28
C THR A 26 18.50 16.90 1.41
N ALA A 27 18.37 15.61 1.24
CA ALA A 27 17.94 14.71 2.29
C ALA A 27 18.85 13.49 2.33
N SER A 28 19.15 13.01 3.52
CA SER A 28 19.91 11.78 3.72
C SER A 28 19.14 10.82 4.61
N LEU A 29 19.43 9.54 4.46
CA LEU A 29 18.90 8.47 5.32
C LEU A 29 20.08 7.64 5.84
N SER A 30 20.14 7.48 7.15
CA SER A 30 21.07 6.58 7.81
C SER A 30 20.32 5.47 8.55
N ILE A 31 20.96 4.31 8.65
CA ILE A 31 20.49 3.19 9.48
C ILE A 31 21.62 2.79 10.40
N ASN A 32 21.36 2.78 11.72
CA ASN A 32 22.34 2.46 12.75
C ASN A 32 23.63 3.26 12.58
N ASP A 33 23.50 4.59 12.44
CA ASP A 33 24.57 5.57 12.29
C ASP A 33 25.40 5.45 10.99
N SER A 34 25.01 4.55 10.08
CA SER A 34 25.63 4.45 8.74
C SER A 34 24.74 5.17 7.73
N GLU A 35 25.31 6.20 7.08
CA GLU A 35 24.61 6.87 5.97
C GLU A 35 24.55 5.94 4.77
N LEU A 36 23.34 5.75 4.22
CA LEU A 36 23.07 4.85 3.11
C LEU A 36 22.61 5.57 1.86
N LEU A 37 21.87 6.64 2.02
CA LEU A 37 21.22 7.37 0.95
C LEU A 37 21.40 8.86 1.15
N ASP A 38 21.70 9.54 0.08
CA ASP A 38 21.49 10.98 -0.07
C ASP A 38 20.71 11.26 -1.35
N ILE A 39 20.01 12.37 -1.38
CA ILE A 39 19.27 12.84 -2.56
C ILE A 39 19.26 14.35 -2.60
N THR A 40 19.58 14.89 -3.75
CA THR A 40 19.26 16.29 -4.06
C THR A 40 17.76 16.35 -4.41
N ILE A 41 17.04 17.14 -3.63
CA ILE A 41 15.59 17.29 -3.83
C ILE A 41 15.35 18.28 -4.97
N PRO A 42 14.65 17.88 -6.02
CA PRO A 42 14.46 18.71 -7.20
C PRO A 42 13.65 19.96 -6.88
N SER A 43 14.04 21.10 -7.46
CA SER A 43 13.22 22.31 -7.45
C SER A 43 12.22 22.31 -8.59
N ILE A 44 11.07 22.92 -8.37
CA ILE A 44 10.11 23.19 -9.43
C ILE A 44 10.60 24.40 -10.24
N GLN A 45 10.47 24.34 -11.56
CA GLN A 45 10.70 25.51 -12.38
C GLN A 45 9.61 26.54 -12.11
N THR A 46 10.03 27.80 -11.93
CA THR A 46 9.11 28.91 -11.73
C THR A 46 8.29 29.09 -13.01
N VAL A 47 6.99 28.84 -12.92
CA VAL A 47 6.08 29.18 -14.01
C VAL A 47 5.92 30.71 -14.01
N SER A 48 5.96 31.31 -15.20
CA SER A 48 5.78 32.75 -15.39
C SER A 48 4.63 33.29 -14.55
N SER A 49 4.84 34.47 -13.93
CA SER A 49 3.89 35.12 -13.02
C SER A 49 2.50 35.38 -13.61
N ASN A 50 2.34 35.22 -14.92
CA ASN A 50 1.09 35.47 -15.64
C ASN A 50 0.20 34.23 -15.80
N VAL A 51 0.67 33.05 -15.36
CA VAL A 51 -0.11 31.82 -15.48
C VAL A 51 -0.60 31.44 -14.07
N ARG A 52 -1.90 31.50 -13.84
CA ARG A 52 -2.55 30.95 -12.64
C ARG A 52 -2.56 29.41 -12.69
N SER A 53 -1.42 28.79 -12.93
CA SER A 53 -1.29 27.34 -12.88
C SER A 53 -0.83 26.92 -11.49
N TYR A 54 -1.50 25.92 -10.93
CA TYR A 54 -1.02 25.26 -9.73
C TYR A 54 0.32 24.58 -10.05
N THR A 55 1.38 24.99 -9.36
CA THR A 55 2.68 24.33 -9.47
C THR A 55 2.55 22.93 -8.89
N LYS A 56 2.79 21.91 -9.72
CA LYS A 56 2.80 20.52 -9.29
C LYS A 56 4.01 20.27 -8.41
N ALA A 57 3.80 19.54 -7.32
CA ALA A 57 4.91 19.01 -6.56
C ALA A 57 5.67 17.95 -7.38
N ILE A 58 6.99 17.89 -7.23
CA ILE A 58 7.85 16.96 -7.96
C ILE A 58 8.31 15.86 -7.02
N PRO A 59 8.14 14.57 -7.36
CA PRO A 59 8.68 13.48 -6.58
C PRO A 59 10.18 13.30 -6.86
N GLY A 60 10.94 13.04 -5.80
CA GLY A 60 12.31 12.54 -5.87
C GLY A 60 12.41 11.19 -5.18
N THR A 61 13.03 10.21 -5.82
CA THR A 61 13.17 8.86 -5.28
C THR A 61 14.60 8.39 -5.40
N THR A 62 15.14 7.82 -4.34
CA THR A 62 16.46 7.20 -4.31
C THR A 62 16.41 5.83 -3.65
N THR A 63 17.32 4.95 -4.06
CA THR A 63 17.40 3.57 -3.54
C THR A 63 18.85 3.17 -3.34
N ALA A 64 19.16 2.55 -2.21
CA ALA A 64 20.45 1.92 -1.95
C ALA A 64 20.30 0.47 -1.50
N LEU A 65 21.37 -0.27 -1.65
CA LEU A 65 21.52 -1.58 -1.01
C LEU A 65 21.72 -1.38 0.49
N TRP A 66 21.11 -2.22 1.27
CA TRP A 66 21.25 -2.26 2.72
C TRP A 66 21.47 -3.70 3.16
N LYS A 67 22.47 -3.91 3.98
CA LYS A 67 22.73 -5.21 4.58
C LYS A 67 22.16 -5.24 5.98
N GLY A 68 21.30 -6.21 6.26
CA GLY A 68 20.76 -6.41 7.60
C GLY A 68 21.86 -6.63 8.64
N SER A 69 21.64 -6.19 9.85
CA SER A 69 22.63 -6.24 10.94
C SER A 69 22.43 -7.39 11.91
N LYS A 70 21.50 -8.32 11.64
CA LYS A 70 21.00 -9.33 12.61
C LYS A 70 20.37 -8.74 13.87
N SER A 71 20.45 -7.43 14.07
CA SER A 71 19.75 -6.75 15.15
C SER A 71 18.29 -6.55 14.80
N GLU A 72 17.40 -6.98 15.65
CA GLU A 72 15.97 -6.75 15.46
C GLU A 72 15.58 -5.28 15.54
N LYS A 73 16.34 -4.49 16.30
CA LYS A 73 16.14 -3.05 16.44
C LYS A 73 17.07 -2.31 15.49
N ASN A 74 16.49 -1.54 14.59
CA ASN A 74 17.24 -0.68 13.68
C ASN A 74 16.74 0.76 13.86
N ASN A 75 17.68 1.67 14.06
CA ASN A 75 17.41 3.10 14.12
C ASN A 75 17.51 3.70 12.72
N VAL A 76 16.41 4.24 12.21
CA VAL A 76 16.36 4.88 10.91
C VAL A 76 16.24 6.38 11.12
N VAL A 77 17.22 7.14 10.65
CA VAL A 77 17.24 8.59 10.77
C VAL A 77 17.18 9.19 9.36
N VAL A 78 16.26 10.13 9.17
CA VAL A 78 16.16 10.95 7.97
C VAL A 78 16.53 12.37 8.34
N SER A 79 17.55 12.91 7.69
CA SER A 79 17.97 14.29 7.84
C SER A 79 17.59 15.09 6.58
N TYR A 80 17.16 16.32 6.78
CA TYR A 80 16.80 17.23 5.72
C TYR A 80 17.44 18.59 5.93
N SER A 81 18.00 19.14 4.86
CA SER A 81 18.56 20.48 4.82
C SER A 81 18.09 21.20 3.56
N SER A 82 17.79 22.48 3.69
CA SER A 82 17.38 23.30 2.54
C SER A 82 17.81 24.75 2.68
N SER A 83 17.99 25.39 1.53
CA SER A 83 18.14 26.85 1.40
C SER A 83 16.93 27.43 0.65
N GLY A 84 16.50 28.64 1.05
CA GLY A 84 15.38 29.33 0.41
C GLY A 84 13.99 28.86 0.86
N HIS A 85 12.97 29.20 0.08
CA HIS A 85 11.58 28.84 0.37
C HIS A 85 11.28 27.42 -0.11
N THR A 86 11.12 26.52 0.83
CA THR A 86 10.94 25.10 0.56
C THR A 86 9.73 24.53 1.28
N ASN A 87 9.01 23.68 0.57
CA ASN A 87 7.97 22.83 1.14
C ASN A 87 8.23 21.41 0.66
N VAL A 88 8.77 20.58 1.55
CA VAL A 88 9.17 19.22 1.26
C VAL A 88 8.50 18.27 2.24
N ARG A 89 8.02 17.16 1.73
CA ARG A 89 7.40 16.11 2.54
C ARG A 89 8.05 14.78 2.22
N LEU A 90 8.41 14.04 3.25
CA LEU A 90 8.72 12.63 3.13
C LEU A 90 7.42 11.90 2.78
N ASP A 91 7.42 11.21 1.65
CA ASP A 91 6.28 10.41 1.18
C ASP A 91 6.33 9.02 1.83
N TYR A 92 7.42 8.29 1.59
CA TYR A 92 7.64 7.01 2.24
C TYR A 92 9.11 6.64 2.35
N ILE A 93 9.38 5.72 3.29
CA ILE A 93 10.57 4.89 3.35
C ILE A 93 10.12 3.46 3.15
N ARG A 94 10.70 2.77 2.16
CA ARG A 94 10.44 1.35 1.92
C ARG A 94 11.71 0.55 2.19
N MET A 95 11.60 -0.42 3.07
CA MET A 95 12.68 -1.35 3.38
C MET A 95 12.31 -2.74 2.88
N GLN A 96 13.19 -3.33 2.07
CA GLN A 96 13.12 -4.73 1.66
C GLN A 96 14.27 -5.47 2.35
N PHE A 97 13.97 -6.56 3.02
CA PHE A 97 14.93 -7.32 3.81
C PHE A 97 14.58 -8.80 3.79
N VAL A 98 15.57 -9.61 4.13
CA VAL A 98 15.40 -11.05 4.30
C VAL A 98 15.34 -11.34 5.81
N ARG A 99 14.40 -12.19 6.20
CA ARG A 99 14.29 -12.70 7.56
C ARG A 99 14.08 -14.21 7.57
N THR A 100 14.42 -14.84 8.68
CA THR A 100 14.14 -16.26 8.91
C THR A 100 12.65 -16.52 8.70
N LEU A 101 12.31 -17.55 7.95
CA LEU A 101 10.93 -17.91 7.67
C LEU A 101 10.39 -18.77 8.82
N ARG A 102 9.59 -18.14 9.68
CA ARG A 102 8.90 -18.75 10.82
C ARG A 102 7.65 -17.95 11.18
N PRO A 103 6.74 -18.46 11.99
CA PRO A 103 5.62 -17.68 12.50
C PRO A 103 6.07 -16.47 13.35
N TYR A 104 5.48 -15.29 13.10
CA TYR A 104 5.66 -14.04 13.84
C TYR A 104 4.32 -13.49 14.31
N GLY A 105 3.56 -14.29 15.04
CA GLY A 105 2.21 -13.97 15.49
C GLY A 105 1.15 -14.72 14.70
N ALA A 106 -0.10 -14.27 14.77
CA ALA A 106 -1.25 -14.96 14.19
C ALA A 106 -1.15 -15.09 12.66
N CYS A 107 -0.64 -14.05 11.98
CA CYS A 107 -0.42 -14.03 10.54
C CYS A 107 1.00 -13.55 10.22
N THR A 108 1.68 -14.26 9.32
CA THR A 108 3.01 -13.88 8.82
C THR A 108 3.01 -13.91 7.31
N PHE A 109 3.03 -12.74 6.68
CA PHE A 109 3.14 -12.62 5.22
C PHE A 109 4.59 -12.77 4.77
N PHE A 110 4.79 -13.49 3.68
CA PHE A 110 6.12 -13.68 3.09
C PHE A 110 6.07 -13.92 1.58
N ARG A 111 7.18 -13.65 0.95
CA ARG A 111 7.46 -13.96 -0.45
C ARG A 111 8.97 -14.09 -0.65
N SER A 112 9.40 -14.70 -1.73
CA SER A 112 10.81 -14.81 -2.08
C SER A 112 11.04 -14.39 -3.53
N LEU A 113 11.86 -13.37 -3.75
CA LEU A 113 12.22 -12.92 -5.09
C LEU A 113 13.07 -13.97 -5.83
N THR A 114 13.82 -14.80 -5.10
CA THR A 114 14.65 -15.86 -5.68
C THR A 114 13.84 -17.04 -6.21
N SER A 115 12.54 -17.12 -5.84
CA SER A 115 11.64 -18.17 -6.36
C SER A 115 11.09 -17.85 -7.77
N VAL A 116 11.32 -16.63 -8.27
CA VAL A 116 10.85 -16.25 -9.60
C VAL A 116 11.66 -16.98 -10.67
N GLY A 117 10.98 -17.70 -11.55
CA GLY A 117 11.60 -18.45 -12.63
C GLY A 117 12.22 -19.80 -12.21
N ASN A 118 12.23 -20.14 -10.92
CA ASN A 118 12.80 -21.37 -10.39
C ASN A 118 11.78 -22.17 -9.57
N ALA A 119 11.81 -23.50 -9.69
CA ALA A 119 11.13 -24.35 -8.72
C ALA A 119 11.78 -24.16 -7.35
N SER A 120 10.98 -23.88 -6.32
CA SER A 120 11.49 -23.48 -5.01
C SER A 120 10.79 -24.21 -3.89
N ARG A 121 11.59 -24.74 -2.94
CA ARG A 121 11.09 -25.29 -1.69
C ARG A 121 11.17 -24.24 -0.61
N PHE A 122 10.05 -23.99 0.04
CA PHE A 122 9.97 -23.18 1.24
C PHE A 122 10.04 -24.06 2.48
N VAL A 123 10.83 -23.64 3.44
CA VAL A 123 11.00 -24.33 4.71
C VAL A 123 10.72 -23.33 5.84
N ILE A 124 9.71 -23.63 6.63
CA ILE A 124 9.23 -22.82 7.74
C ILE A 124 9.67 -23.47 9.04
N SER A 125 10.52 -22.82 9.80
CA SER A 125 10.93 -23.28 11.13
C SER A 125 9.91 -22.91 12.22
N GLU A 126 10.01 -23.54 13.38
CA GLU A 126 9.13 -23.28 14.53
C GLU A 126 7.62 -23.43 14.20
N ALA A 127 7.31 -24.26 13.21
CA ALA A 127 5.95 -24.61 12.85
C ALA A 127 5.38 -25.71 13.74
N ASN A 128 4.09 -25.84 13.78
CA ASN A 128 3.35 -26.90 14.48
C ASN A 128 2.06 -27.24 13.76
N SER A 129 1.26 -28.16 14.31
CA SER A 129 -0.01 -28.61 13.72
C SER A 129 -1.06 -27.49 13.51
N ASN A 130 -0.90 -26.34 14.17
CA ASN A 130 -1.77 -25.17 14.01
C ASN A 130 -1.24 -24.20 12.94
N THR A 131 -0.10 -24.48 12.30
CA THR A 131 0.49 -23.66 11.25
C THR A 131 -0.08 -24.05 9.89
N LEU A 132 -0.84 -23.17 9.28
CA LEU A 132 -1.35 -23.31 7.92
C LEU A 132 -0.67 -22.33 6.97
N VAL A 133 -0.60 -22.71 5.70
CA VAL A 133 -0.06 -21.85 4.62
C VAL A 133 -1.17 -21.55 3.62
N PHE A 134 -1.30 -20.30 3.24
CA PHE A 134 -2.19 -19.90 2.15
C PHE A 134 -1.40 -19.11 1.09
N ASP A 135 -1.68 -19.41 -0.18
CA ASP A 135 -1.28 -18.58 -1.32
C ASP A 135 -2.29 -17.46 -1.46
N VAL A 136 -1.83 -16.24 -1.27
CA VAL A 136 -2.60 -15.00 -1.32
C VAL A 136 -2.20 -14.10 -2.49
N THR A 137 -1.52 -14.68 -3.47
CA THR A 137 -1.09 -13.99 -4.70
C THR A 137 -2.25 -13.34 -5.43
N ASP A 138 -3.41 -13.98 -5.40
CA ASP A 138 -4.70 -13.45 -5.83
C ASP A 138 -5.59 -13.31 -4.59
N ALA A 139 -5.81 -12.07 -4.16
CA ALA A 139 -6.59 -11.77 -2.95
C ALA A 139 -8.07 -12.22 -3.05
N LEU A 140 -8.58 -12.35 -4.27
CA LEU A 140 -9.96 -12.81 -4.52
C LEU A 140 -10.07 -14.33 -4.67
N ASN A 141 -8.93 -15.03 -4.76
CA ASN A 141 -8.88 -16.48 -4.96
C ASN A 141 -7.78 -17.11 -4.09
N VAL A 142 -7.90 -16.93 -2.79
CA VAL A 142 -6.98 -17.47 -1.78
C VAL A 142 -7.03 -18.99 -1.78
N LYS A 143 -5.87 -19.65 -1.79
CA LYS A 143 -5.75 -21.12 -1.82
C LYS A 143 -4.94 -21.62 -0.64
N ARG A 144 -5.44 -22.66 0.02
CA ARG A 144 -4.63 -23.38 0.99
C ARG A 144 -3.53 -24.15 0.25
N VAL A 145 -2.32 -24.07 0.79
CA VAL A 145 -1.15 -24.80 0.27
C VAL A 145 -1.00 -26.11 1.05
N GLU A 146 -0.89 -27.21 0.33
CA GLU A 146 -0.50 -28.49 0.92
C GLU A 146 0.97 -28.41 1.33
N ALA A 147 1.24 -28.70 2.60
CA ALA A 147 2.57 -28.64 3.18
C ALA A 147 2.82 -29.77 4.16
N ASP A 148 4.04 -30.28 4.17
CA ASP A 148 4.48 -31.42 4.99
C ASP A 148 5.08 -30.91 6.30
N LEU A 149 4.54 -31.36 7.42
CA LEU A 149 5.07 -31.07 8.76
C LEU A 149 5.94 -32.23 9.24
N ASN A 150 7.21 -31.93 9.51
CA ASN A 150 8.15 -32.89 10.10
C ASN A 150 8.79 -32.26 11.35
N GLY A 151 8.37 -32.75 12.53
CA GLY A 151 8.75 -32.11 13.80
C GLY A 151 8.24 -30.67 13.88
N SER A 152 9.15 -29.71 13.95
CA SER A 152 8.86 -28.28 13.97
C SER A 152 9.13 -27.57 12.64
N GLU A 153 9.32 -28.33 11.58
CA GLU A 153 9.61 -27.84 10.24
C GLU A 153 8.44 -28.13 9.29
N LEU A 154 7.82 -27.09 8.75
CA LEU A 154 6.78 -27.20 7.74
C LEU A 154 7.36 -26.84 6.37
N SER A 155 7.16 -27.67 5.36
CA SER A 155 7.72 -27.40 4.03
C SER A 155 6.75 -27.65 2.89
N PHE A 156 6.90 -26.89 1.82
CA PHE A 156 6.16 -27.05 0.58
C PHE A 156 7.01 -26.60 -0.61
N THR A 157 6.64 -27.07 -1.79
CA THR A 157 7.34 -26.74 -3.04
C THR A 157 6.38 -26.05 -4.01
N ILE A 158 6.88 -25.03 -4.70
CA ILE A 158 6.17 -24.37 -5.78
C ILE A 158 6.93 -24.59 -7.11
N PRO A 159 6.22 -24.70 -8.24
CA PRO A 159 6.85 -24.74 -9.55
C PRO A 159 7.45 -23.39 -9.92
N ALA A 160 8.37 -23.40 -10.87
CA ALA A 160 8.87 -22.19 -11.51
C ALA A 160 7.72 -21.34 -12.08
N GLY A 161 7.86 -20.02 -11.99
CA GLY A 161 6.83 -19.11 -12.51
C GLY A 161 6.95 -17.70 -11.98
N ARG A 162 5.81 -17.03 -11.83
CA ARG A 162 5.72 -15.68 -11.30
C ARG A 162 5.97 -15.62 -9.79
N LEU A 163 6.27 -14.42 -9.30
CA LEU A 163 6.31 -14.16 -7.85
C LEU A 163 4.97 -14.55 -7.22
N ARG A 164 5.05 -15.30 -6.11
CA ARG A 164 3.90 -15.64 -5.28
C ARG A 164 4.03 -15.03 -3.90
N GLU A 165 2.89 -14.71 -3.33
CA GLU A 165 2.77 -14.19 -1.97
C GLU A 165 2.01 -15.19 -1.11
N PHE A 166 2.52 -15.43 0.09
CA PHE A 166 1.98 -16.41 1.02
C PHE A 166 1.74 -15.78 2.38
N VAL A 167 0.85 -16.41 3.14
CA VAL A 167 0.66 -16.12 4.56
C VAL A 167 0.71 -17.41 5.37
N LEU A 168 1.49 -17.40 6.46
CA LEU A 168 1.37 -18.37 7.54
C LEU A 168 0.26 -17.91 8.49
N VAL A 169 -0.60 -18.81 8.85
CA VAL A 169 -1.69 -18.58 9.80
C VAL A 169 -1.55 -19.53 10.96
N GLN A 170 -1.50 -18.99 12.18
CA GLN A 170 -1.47 -19.76 13.43
C GLN A 170 -2.91 -19.86 13.97
N THR A 171 -3.57 -21.00 13.75
CA THR A 171 -5.01 -21.17 14.06
C THR A 171 -5.33 -21.13 15.55
N ASN A 172 -4.32 -21.30 16.41
CA ASN A 172 -4.45 -21.20 17.87
C ASN A 172 -4.20 -19.80 18.43
N GLN A 173 -4.04 -18.80 17.58
CA GLN A 173 -3.86 -17.40 17.99
C GLN A 173 -5.17 -16.62 17.85
N THR A 174 -5.26 -15.52 18.59
CA THR A 174 -6.37 -14.57 18.48
C THR A 174 -6.20 -13.68 17.24
N PHE A 175 -7.24 -13.59 16.44
CA PHE A 175 -7.30 -12.69 15.29
C PHE A 175 -8.02 -11.39 15.65
N PRO A 176 -7.67 -10.27 15.00
CA PRO A 176 -8.43 -9.04 15.13
C PRO A 176 -9.89 -9.27 14.71
N SER A 177 -10.81 -8.78 15.52
CA SER A 177 -12.24 -8.76 15.17
C SER A 177 -12.59 -7.39 14.61
N PRO A 178 -13.40 -7.29 13.54
CA PRO A 178 -13.86 -6.01 13.05
C PRO A 178 -14.77 -5.34 14.09
N GLU A 179 -14.64 -4.03 14.19
CA GLU A 179 -15.57 -3.22 14.98
C GLU A 179 -16.85 -2.97 14.17
N VAL A 180 -17.99 -3.11 14.83
CA VAL A 180 -19.27 -2.77 14.21
C VAL A 180 -19.44 -1.25 14.26
N VAL A 181 -19.38 -0.59 13.11
CA VAL A 181 -19.50 0.86 13.00
C VAL A 181 -20.97 1.30 12.93
N GLY A 182 -21.82 0.54 12.25
CA GLY A 182 -23.24 0.85 12.09
C GLY A 182 -23.86 0.14 10.89
N GLU A 183 -25.13 0.49 10.65
CA GLU A 183 -25.87 0.03 9.47
C GLU A 183 -25.62 0.96 8.29
N VAL A 184 -25.52 0.36 7.11
CA VAL A 184 -25.38 1.09 5.84
C VAL A 184 -26.69 0.91 5.06
N ALA A 185 -27.23 2.02 4.54
CA ALA A 185 -28.41 1.96 3.68
C ALA A 185 -28.14 1.07 2.45
N SER A 186 -29.06 0.19 2.15
CA SER A 186 -28.96 -0.66 0.97
C SER A 186 -29.01 0.19 -0.29
N SER A 187 -28.08 -0.04 -1.20
CA SER A 187 -27.99 0.58 -2.53
C SER A 187 -27.81 -0.51 -3.60
N ASN A 188 -28.05 -0.18 -4.84
CA ASN A 188 -27.83 -1.09 -5.96
C ASN A 188 -27.40 -0.27 -7.20
N LEU A 189 -26.25 0.36 -7.13
CA LEU A 189 -25.71 1.13 -8.25
C LEU A 189 -25.25 0.23 -9.41
N HIS A 190 -24.83 -1.01 -9.11
CA HIS A 190 -24.50 -2.01 -10.14
C HIS A 190 -25.70 -2.43 -10.99
N GLY A 191 -26.90 -2.33 -10.44
CA GLY A 191 -28.14 -2.68 -11.13
C GLY A 191 -28.76 -1.52 -11.91
N LEU A 192 -28.15 -0.34 -11.91
CA LEU A 192 -28.64 0.78 -12.70
C LEU A 192 -28.45 0.52 -14.19
N GLU A 193 -29.52 0.80 -14.94
CA GLU A 193 -29.39 0.89 -16.40
C GLU A 193 -28.51 2.08 -16.80
N GLN A 194 -28.03 2.08 -18.03
CA GLN A 194 -27.24 3.20 -18.55
C GLN A 194 -27.98 4.52 -18.39
N ARG A 195 -27.25 5.55 -17.92
CA ARG A 195 -27.74 6.92 -17.77
C ARG A 195 -26.96 7.86 -18.66
N ASP A 196 -27.64 8.91 -19.15
CA ASP A 196 -26.97 9.96 -19.92
C ASP A 196 -26.13 10.87 -19.03
N MET A 197 -26.56 11.07 -17.76
CA MET A 197 -25.89 11.91 -16.79
C MET A 197 -25.93 11.28 -15.39
N ILE A 198 -24.80 11.36 -14.68
CA ILE A 198 -24.70 11.06 -13.25
C ILE A 198 -24.28 12.32 -12.51
N ILE A 199 -25.02 12.70 -11.48
CA ILE A 199 -24.69 13.82 -10.59
C ILE A 199 -24.20 13.23 -9.27
N ILE A 200 -22.92 13.42 -8.96
CA ILE A 200 -22.35 13.03 -7.66
C ILE A 200 -22.48 14.20 -6.70
N SER A 201 -23.19 13.99 -5.60
CA SER A 201 -23.52 15.05 -4.64
C SER A 201 -23.19 14.64 -3.21
N ALA A 202 -22.65 15.59 -2.44
CA ALA A 202 -22.57 15.42 -1.00
C ALA A 202 -23.97 15.21 -0.39
N PRO A 203 -24.11 14.39 0.68
CA PRO A 203 -25.42 14.12 1.30
C PRO A 203 -26.22 15.37 1.64
N SER A 204 -25.57 16.43 2.10
CA SER A 204 -26.22 17.71 2.44
C SER A 204 -26.76 18.48 1.23
N LEU A 205 -26.36 18.14 0.01
CA LEU A 205 -26.74 18.83 -1.23
C LEU A 205 -27.60 17.98 -2.16
N VAL A 206 -27.98 16.77 -1.77
CA VAL A 206 -28.75 15.83 -2.61
C VAL A 206 -30.06 16.47 -3.08
N GLN A 207 -30.73 17.23 -2.23
CA GLN A 207 -31.98 17.88 -2.59
C GLN A 207 -31.78 18.91 -3.73
N GLN A 208 -30.69 19.67 -3.71
CA GLN A 208 -30.35 20.62 -4.77
C GLN A 208 -29.91 19.91 -6.05
N ALA A 209 -29.16 18.80 -5.90
CA ALA A 209 -28.78 17.96 -7.02
C ALA A 209 -30.01 17.35 -7.72
N GLU A 210 -31.01 16.90 -6.96
CA GLU A 210 -32.27 16.42 -7.53
C GLU A 210 -33.04 17.50 -8.30
N ARG A 211 -33.06 18.74 -7.79
CA ARG A 211 -33.66 19.85 -8.54
C ARG A 211 -33.00 20.07 -9.90
N LEU A 212 -31.65 19.94 -9.95
CA LEU A 212 -30.90 20.03 -11.19
C LEU A 212 -31.22 18.81 -12.11
N ALA A 213 -31.25 17.62 -11.53
CA ALA A 213 -31.60 16.40 -12.25
C ALA A 213 -32.99 16.46 -12.89
N VAL A 214 -33.99 16.95 -12.15
CA VAL A 214 -35.35 17.20 -12.67
C VAL A 214 -35.31 18.17 -13.85
N ALA A 215 -34.58 19.27 -13.74
CA ALA A 215 -34.49 20.26 -14.83
C ALA A 215 -33.92 19.64 -16.12
N HIS A 216 -32.89 18.79 -16.01
CA HIS A 216 -32.31 18.09 -17.16
C HIS A 216 -33.24 16.99 -17.71
N ARG A 217 -33.98 16.29 -16.85
CA ARG A 217 -34.96 15.31 -17.29
C ARG A 217 -36.10 15.96 -18.09
N GLU A 218 -36.61 17.11 -17.58
CA GLU A 218 -37.75 17.81 -18.18
C GLU A 218 -37.40 18.66 -19.41
N LYS A 219 -36.28 19.35 -19.39
CA LYS A 219 -35.92 20.30 -20.45
C LYS A 219 -35.07 19.67 -21.56
N ASP A 220 -34.15 18.78 -21.17
CA ASP A 220 -33.15 18.23 -22.07
C ASP A 220 -33.47 16.76 -22.47
N GLY A 221 -34.47 16.15 -21.83
CA GLY A 221 -34.88 14.76 -22.09
C GLY A 221 -33.84 13.71 -21.66
N LEU A 222 -32.90 14.08 -20.77
CA LEU A 222 -31.83 13.18 -20.32
C LEU A 222 -32.33 12.20 -19.27
N THR A 223 -31.75 11.00 -19.25
CA THR A 223 -31.83 10.09 -18.11
C THR A 223 -30.75 10.48 -17.09
N VAL A 224 -31.16 10.90 -15.89
CA VAL A 224 -30.23 11.43 -14.88
C VAL A 224 -30.39 10.68 -13.57
N GLU A 225 -29.25 10.27 -12.99
CA GLU A 225 -29.16 9.67 -11.64
C GLU A 225 -28.39 10.56 -10.70
N VAL A 226 -28.86 10.68 -9.44
CA VAL A 226 -28.12 11.38 -8.39
C VAL A 226 -27.61 10.36 -7.38
N VAL A 227 -26.31 10.37 -7.16
CA VAL A 227 -25.61 9.43 -6.28
C VAL A 227 -24.74 10.16 -5.27
N THR A 228 -24.49 9.54 -4.12
CA THR A 228 -23.55 10.06 -3.13
C THR A 228 -22.20 9.36 -3.21
N PRO A 229 -21.09 10.03 -2.85
CA PRO A 229 -19.79 9.38 -2.75
C PRO A 229 -19.81 8.15 -1.84
N GLU A 230 -20.55 8.22 -0.74
CA GLU A 230 -20.70 7.10 0.20
C GLU A 230 -21.29 5.86 -0.45
N ALA A 231 -22.38 6.02 -1.22
CA ALA A 231 -22.98 4.91 -1.95
C ALA A 231 -22.01 4.31 -2.97
N ILE A 232 -21.25 5.16 -3.67
CA ILE A 232 -20.22 4.70 -4.62
C ILE A 232 -19.13 3.91 -3.88
N TYR A 233 -18.58 4.44 -2.79
CA TYR A 233 -17.54 3.75 -2.03
C TYR A 233 -18.03 2.42 -1.45
N ASN A 234 -19.26 2.37 -0.95
CA ASN A 234 -19.82 1.14 -0.39
C ASN A 234 -19.94 0.03 -1.43
N GLU A 235 -20.31 0.34 -2.66
CA GLU A 235 -20.48 -0.66 -3.70
C GLU A 235 -19.22 -0.99 -4.50
N PHE A 236 -18.33 -0.01 -4.73
CA PHE A 236 -17.20 -0.19 -5.65
C PHE A 236 -15.83 -0.28 -4.97
N SER A 237 -15.70 0.17 -3.71
CA SER A 237 -14.43 0.15 -2.98
C SER A 237 -14.55 -0.30 -1.51
N SER A 238 -15.52 -1.16 -1.20
CA SER A 238 -15.72 -1.74 0.14
C SER A 238 -15.81 -0.68 1.24
N GLY A 239 -16.44 0.46 0.95
CA GLY A 239 -16.63 1.57 1.88
C GLY A 239 -15.43 2.50 2.05
N THR A 240 -14.33 2.24 1.37
CA THR A 240 -13.11 3.06 1.48
C THR A 240 -13.06 4.11 0.37
N PRO A 241 -12.81 5.40 0.68
CA PRO A 241 -12.58 6.42 -0.33
C PRO A 241 -11.37 6.04 -1.21
N ASP A 242 -11.55 6.06 -2.53
CA ASP A 242 -10.56 5.68 -3.54
C ASP A 242 -10.40 6.81 -4.59
#